data_b8d84e637a83b13157500ebaf8b03788
#
_entry.id   b8d84e637a83b13157500ebaf8b03788
#
_cell.length_a   1.000
_cell.length_b   1.000
_cell.length_c   1.000
_cell.angle_alpha   90.00
_cell.angle_beta   90.00
_cell.angle_gamma   90.00
#
_symmetry.space_group_name_H-M   'P 1'
#
loop_
_entity.id
_entity.type
_entity.pdbx_description
1 polymer ?
#
loop_
_entity_poly.entity_id
_entity_poly.type
_entity_poly.pdbx_seq_one_letter_code
_entity_poly.pdbx_strand_id
1 'polypeptide(L)'
;MKRIVYFLLLSLLLVSCGKHSGYFKIDGRLLHINQGELFVYSPEGVIVGLDTIQIKGGRFTYEIPCEFNGTLILVFPNYSTHAIFAEPGEAVEIKADASHLKEMEVKGTDDNELMGKFRKETAVASPPEIVKDAIKFVKEHLDSPVSVYLTERYLINDKKANYKQIAELIEEMENEQPKNGSLAHL
;
A
#
# COMPACT_ATOMS: atom_id res chain seq x y z
N MET A 1 -33.91 32.37 19.54
CA MET A 1 -32.74 31.77 20.21
C MET A 1 -32.83 30.25 20.33
N LYS A 2 -33.90 29.63 20.84
CA LYS A 2 -34.01 28.16 20.97
C LYS A 2 -33.88 27.40 19.63
N ARG A 3 -34.44 27.90 18.53
CA ARG A 3 -34.37 27.26 17.19
C ARG A 3 -32.96 27.23 16.60
N ILE A 4 -32.14 28.24 16.89
CA ILE A 4 -30.73 28.30 16.44
C ILE A 4 -29.88 27.29 17.20
N VAL A 5 -30.15 27.08 18.49
CA VAL A 5 -29.45 26.09 19.31
C VAL A 5 -29.74 24.68 18.82
N TYR A 6 -30.97 24.37 18.40
CA TYR A 6 -31.33 23.07 17.83
C TYR A 6 -30.64 22.81 16.47
N PHE A 7 -30.49 23.83 15.63
CA PHE A 7 -29.76 23.72 14.37
C PHE A 7 -28.25 23.48 14.61
N LEU A 8 -27.67 24.15 15.63
CA LEU A 8 -26.27 23.95 15.99
C LEU A 8 -26.01 22.56 16.60
N LEU A 9 -26.95 22.06 17.40
CA LEU A 9 -26.86 20.69 17.95
C LEU A 9 -27.02 19.62 16.87
N LEU A 10 -27.87 19.85 15.87
CA LEU A 10 -28.12 18.90 14.79
C LEU A 10 -26.91 18.84 13.82
N SER A 11 -26.16 19.94 13.65
CA SER A 11 -24.93 19.97 12.82
C SER A 11 -23.76 19.23 13.47
N LEU A 12 -23.73 19.10 14.78
CA LEU A 12 -22.72 18.33 15.52
C LEU A 12 -22.88 16.80 15.38
N LEU A 13 -24.08 16.33 15.00
CA LEU A 13 -24.33 14.90 14.82
C LEU A 13 -23.87 14.35 13.44
N LEU A 14 -23.49 15.22 12.50
CA LEU A 14 -23.07 14.81 11.15
C LEU A 14 -21.55 14.59 10.97
N VAL A 15 -20.75 14.76 12.02
CA VAL A 15 -19.29 14.58 11.98
C VAL A 15 -18.86 13.23 12.57
N SER A 16 -19.76 12.25 12.67
CA SER A 16 -19.37 10.89 13.00
C SER A 16 -19.08 10.11 11.70
N CYS A 17 -18.04 10.49 11.00
CA CYS A 17 -17.37 9.58 10.08
C CYS A 17 -16.58 8.62 10.98
N GLY A 18 -17.25 7.53 11.40
CA GLY A 18 -16.64 6.52 12.25
C GLY A 18 -15.48 5.86 11.50
N LYS A 19 -14.24 6.17 11.89
CA LYS A 19 -13.11 5.25 11.59
C LYS A 19 -13.53 3.91 12.21
N HIS A 20 -13.67 2.89 11.38
CA HIS A 20 -13.82 1.51 11.86
C HIS A 20 -12.47 1.08 12.44
N SER A 21 -12.25 1.40 13.72
CA SER A 21 -11.03 0.99 14.41
C SER A 21 -10.88 -0.52 14.29
N GLY A 22 -9.76 -0.99 13.73
CA GLY A 22 -9.47 -2.41 13.57
C GLY A 22 -9.85 -3.00 12.19
N TYR A 23 -10.24 -2.18 11.21
CA TYR A 23 -10.45 -2.60 9.82
C TYR A 23 -9.59 -1.76 8.89
N PHE A 24 -9.18 -2.34 7.77
CA PHE A 24 -8.58 -1.63 6.66
C PHE A 24 -9.46 -1.79 5.43
N LYS A 25 -9.67 -0.71 4.67
CA LYS A 25 -10.56 -0.71 3.52
C LYS A 25 -9.85 -0.25 2.26
N ILE A 26 -10.14 -0.93 1.14
CA ILE A 26 -9.73 -0.54 -0.21
C ILE A 26 -10.97 -0.27 -1.03
N ASP A 27 -11.11 0.94 -1.57
CA ASP A 27 -12.09 1.26 -2.61
C ASP A 27 -11.36 1.48 -3.93
N GLY A 28 -11.72 0.74 -4.97
CA GLY A 28 -11.02 0.75 -6.23
C GLY A 28 -11.89 1.07 -7.45
N ARG A 29 -11.31 1.85 -8.39
CA ARG A 29 -11.90 2.11 -9.70
C ARG A 29 -10.87 1.82 -10.79
N LEU A 30 -11.23 0.92 -11.69
CA LEU A 30 -10.41 0.51 -12.82
C LEU A 30 -11.08 0.92 -14.14
N LEU A 31 -10.32 1.58 -14.99
CA LEU A 31 -10.71 1.85 -16.37
C LEU A 31 -10.37 0.64 -17.26
N HIS A 32 -11.07 0.49 -18.36
CA HIS A 32 -10.87 -0.55 -19.38
C HIS A 32 -11.02 -2.01 -18.89
N ILE A 33 -11.60 -2.20 -17.70
CA ILE A 33 -12.07 -3.48 -17.19
C ILE A 33 -13.43 -3.28 -16.52
N ASN A 34 -14.43 -4.00 -16.97
CA ASN A 34 -15.79 -3.88 -16.43
C ASN A 34 -16.12 -4.99 -15.42
N GLN A 35 -15.61 -6.19 -15.66
CA GLN A 35 -15.80 -7.36 -14.81
C GLN A 35 -14.51 -8.18 -14.75
N GLY A 36 -14.24 -8.82 -13.62
CA GLY A 36 -13.08 -9.65 -13.41
C GLY A 36 -12.81 -9.89 -11.94
N GLU A 37 -11.66 -10.46 -11.66
CA GLU A 37 -11.21 -10.78 -10.32
C GLU A 37 -9.80 -10.23 -10.11
N LEU A 38 -9.56 -9.71 -8.91
CA LEU A 38 -8.23 -9.48 -8.36
C LEU A 38 -8.00 -10.54 -7.29
N PHE A 39 -6.76 -10.97 -7.15
CA PHE A 39 -6.36 -11.74 -5.99
C PHE A 39 -5.58 -10.85 -5.03
N VAL A 40 -5.65 -11.19 -3.75
CA VAL A 40 -4.91 -10.48 -2.71
C VAL A 40 -4.34 -11.48 -1.71
N TYR A 41 -3.11 -11.26 -1.29
CA TYR A 41 -2.46 -12.00 -0.21
C TYR A 41 -1.59 -11.05 0.62
N SER A 42 -1.18 -11.50 1.80
CA SER A 42 -0.26 -10.77 2.66
C SER A 42 0.95 -11.64 3.00
N PRO A 43 2.18 -11.20 2.71
CA PRO A 43 3.39 -11.89 3.15
C PRO A 43 3.49 -11.98 4.67
N GLU A 44 3.08 -10.93 5.39
CA GLU A 44 3.17 -10.83 6.84
C GLU A 44 1.93 -11.38 7.58
N GLY A 45 0.92 -11.86 6.84
CA GLY A 45 -0.24 -12.49 7.44
C GLY A 45 -1.33 -11.51 7.94
N VAL A 46 -1.42 -10.29 7.40
CA VAL A 46 -2.58 -9.40 7.63
C VAL A 46 -3.88 -10.11 7.23
N ILE A 47 -3.82 -10.90 6.18
CA ILE A 47 -4.84 -11.90 5.81
C ILE A 47 -4.21 -13.28 5.68
N VAL A 48 -4.99 -14.32 5.93
CA VAL A 48 -4.53 -15.71 5.83
C VAL A 48 -4.81 -16.26 4.43
N GLY A 49 -3.76 -16.66 3.72
CA GLY A 49 -3.88 -17.28 2.40
C GLY A 49 -4.11 -16.28 1.27
N LEU A 50 -4.84 -16.73 0.25
CA LEU A 50 -5.18 -15.95 -0.94
C LEU A 50 -6.68 -15.65 -0.93
N ASP A 51 -7.05 -14.41 -1.06
CA ASP A 51 -8.44 -13.97 -1.17
C ASP A 51 -8.74 -13.40 -2.57
N THR A 52 -10.03 -13.32 -2.93
CA THR A 52 -10.50 -12.91 -4.24
C THR A 52 -11.41 -11.71 -4.14
N ILE A 53 -11.09 -10.65 -4.88
CA ILE A 53 -11.85 -9.41 -4.94
C ILE A 53 -12.57 -9.33 -6.29
N GLN A 54 -13.91 -9.23 -6.28
CA GLN A 54 -14.71 -9.13 -7.49
C GLN A 54 -14.76 -7.71 -8.04
N ILE A 55 -14.47 -7.53 -9.32
CA ILE A 55 -14.67 -6.28 -10.05
C ILE A 55 -16.05 -6.28 -10.68
N LYS A 56 -16.85 -5.26 -10.41
CA LYS A 56 -18.19 -5.06 -10.98
C LYS A 56 -18.36 -3.62 -11.45
N GLY A 57 -18.64 -3.43 -12.74
CA GLY A 57 -18.75 -2.09 -13.32
C GLY A 57 -17.46 -1.27 -13.20
N GLY A 58 -16.31 -1.93 -13.31
CA GLY A 58 -14.99 -1.28 -13.14
C GLY A 58 -14.70 -0.83 -11.71
N ARG A 59 -15.44 -1.32 -10.71
CA ARG A 59 -15.27 -0.96 -9.29
C ARG A 59 -15.10 -2.20 -8.44
N PHE A 60 -14.40 -2.04 -7.35
CA PHE A 60 -14.31 -3.05 -6.28
C PHE A 60 -14.18 -2.36 -4.92
N THR A 61 -14.60 -3.07 -3.89
CA THR A 61 -14.38 -2.71 -2.49
C THR A 61 -13.87 -3.95 -1.78
N TYR A 62 -12.89 -3.78 -0.92
CA TYR A 62 -12.33 -4.83 -0.11
C TYR A 62 -12.10 -4.28 1.30
N GLU A 63 -12.64 -4.96 2.30
CA GLU A 63 -12.54 -4.57 3.70
C GLU A 63 -12.16 -5.80 4.54
N ILE A 64 -11.16 -5.64 5.38
CA ILE A 64 -10.60 -6.71 6.20
C ILE A 64 -10.40 -6.26 7.64
N PRO A 65 -10.50 -7.16 8.63
CA PRO A 65 -9.90 -6.93 9.93
C PRO A 65 -8.40 -6.66 9.78
N CYS A 66 -7.90 -5.62 10.41
CA CYS A 66 -6.50 -5.23 10.36
C CYS A 66 -6.07 -4.83 11.77
N GLU A 67 -5.29 -5.69 12.42
CA GLU A 67 -4.85 -5.50 13.80
C GLU A 67 -3.48 -4.85 13.90
N PHE A 68 -2.68 -4.93 12.84
CA PHE A 68 -1.33 -4.39 12.74
C PHE A 68 -1.03 -3.91 11.32
N ASN A 69 -0.04 -3.03 11.19
CA ASN A 69 0.41 -2.54 9.90
C ASN A 69 1.10 -3.68 9.12
N GLY A 70 0.77 -3.81 7.83
CA GLY A 70 1.40 -4.81 6.98
C GLY A 70 1.10 -4.59 5.51
N THR A 71 1.64 -5.46 4.66
CA THR A 71 1.54 -5.33 3.22
C THR A 71 0.50 -6.28 2.64
N LEU A 72 -0.37 -5.76 1.80
CA LEU A 72 -1.25 -6.53 0.92
C LEU A 72 -0.70 -6.48 -0.50
N ILE A 73 -0.58 -7.62 -1.14
CA ILE A 73 -0.17 -7.72 -2.54
C ILE A 73 -1.41 -7.97 -3.40
N LEU A 74 -1.82 -6.96 -4.16
CA LEU A 74 -2.86 -7.10 -5.17
C LEU A 74 -2.27 -7.73 -6.44
N VAL A 75 -2.91 -8.79 -6.94
CA VAL A 75 -2.57 -9.46 -8.19
C VAL A 75 -3.67 -9.18 -9.20
N PHE A 76 -3.33 -8.48 -10.26
CA PHE A 76 -4.25 -8.10 -11.34
C PHE A 76 -4.40 -9.24 -12.36
N PRO A 77 -5.45 -9.21 -13.24
CA PRO A 77 -5.68 -10.26 -14.23
C PRO A 77 -4.53 -10.50 -15.22
N ASN A 78 -3.66 -9.51 -15.42
CA ASN A 78 -2.44 -9.62 -16.22
C ASN A 78 -1.23 -10.15 -15.42
N TYR A 79 -1.46 -10.66 -14.20
CA TYR A 79 -0.44 -11.14 -13.26
C TYR A 79 0.53 -10.06 -12.75
N SER A 80 0.29 -8.78 -13.02
CA SER A 80 1.07 -7.72 -12.35
C SER A 80 0.69 -7.65 -10.87
N THR A 81 1.68 -7.37 -10.03
CA THR A 81 1.53 -7.28 -8.57
C THR A 81 1.80 -5.86 -8.10
N HIS A 82 0.98 -5.40 -7.16
CA HIS A 82 1.10 -4.08 -6.55
C HIS A 82 0.92 -4.16 -5.04
N ALA A 83 1.88 -3.59 -4.30
CA ALA A 83 1.79 -3.49 -2.85
C ALA A 83 0.86 -2.37 -2.44
N ILE A 84 0.05 -2.64 -1.41
CA ILE A 84 -0.78 -1.71 -0.67
C ILE A 84 -0.43 -1.86 0.81
N PHE A 85 -0.12 -0.78 1.48
CA PHE A 85 0.24 -0.77 2.89
C PHE A 85 -1.03 -0.58 3.72
N ALA A 86 -1.39 -1.62 4.45
CA ALA A 86 -2.58 -1.66 5.29
C ALA A 86 -2.26 -1.14 6.69
N GLU A 87 -3.11 -0.27 7.19
CA GLU A 87 -3.02 0.33 8.52
C GLU A 87 -4.38 0.21 9.23
N PRO A 88 -4.42 -0.22 10.51
CA PRO A 88 -5.65 -0.36 11.26
C PRO A 88 -6.46 0.94 11.35
N GLY A 89 -7.73 0.87 10.93
CA GLY A 89 -8.65 2.00 10.97
C GLY A 89 -8.57 2.94 9.76
N GLU A 90 -7.69 2.67 8.80
CA GLU A 90 -7.51 3.52 7.62
C GLU A 90 -8.18 2.93 6.38
N ALA A 91 -8.28 3.76 5.34
CA ALA A 91 -8.84 3.37 4.05
C ALA A 91 -8.05 4.01 2.91
N VAL A 92 -7.98 3.29 1.78
CA VAL A 92 -7.33 3.81 0.57
C VAL A 92 -8.28 3.79 -0.62
N GLU A 93 -8.10 4.75 -1.50
CA GLU A 93 -8.77 4.82 -2.81
C GLU A 93 -7.76 4.50 -3.92
N ILE A 94 -8.08 3.49 -4.73
CA ILE A 94 -7.28 3.08 -5.90
C ILE A 94 -7.94 3.58 -7.17
N LYS A 95 -7.18 4.28 -8.01
CA LYS A 95 -7.55 4.63 -9.38
C LYS A 95 -6.50 4.11 -10.35
N ALA A 96 -6.90 3.29 -11.30
CA ALA A 96 -5.98 2.75 -12.28
C ALA A 96 -6.66 2.54 -13.64
N ASP A 97 -5.83 2.57 -14.67
CA ASP A 97 -6.16 2.04 -15.98
C ASP A 97 -5.62 0.60 -16.06
N ALA A 98 -6.50 -0.38 -16.31
CA ALA A 98 -6.10 -1.78 -16.37
C ALA A 98 -5.09 -2.08 -17.49
N SER A 99 -4.97 -1.20 -18.49
CA SER A 99 -3.95 -1.27 -19.54
C SER A 99 -2.61 -0.61 -19.15
N HIS A 100 -2.60 0.22 -18.09
CA HIS A 100 -1.43 1.00 -17.65
C HIS A 100 -1.28 0.99 -16.12
N LEU A 101 -1.26 -0.20 -15.51
CA LEU A 101 -1.23 -0.38 -14.05
C LEU A 101 0.01 0.23 -13.36
N LYS A 102 1.09 0.49 -14.10
CA LYS A 102 2.26 1.22 -13.57
C LYS A 102 1.92 2.64 -13.11
N GLU A 103 0.88 3.23 -13.68
CA GLU A 103 0.39 4.59 -13.37
C GLU A 103 -0.71 4.59 -12.30
N MET A 104 -0.93 3.47 -11.62
CA MET A 104 -1.93 3.34 -10.57
C MET A 104 -1.71 4.37 -9.47
N GLU A 105 -2.75 5.13 -9.16
CA GLU A 105 -2.80 6.04 -8.01
C GLU A 105 -3.42 5.34 -6.81
N VAL A 106 -2.79 5.48 -5.65
CA VAL A 106 -3.33 5.04 -4.36
C VAL A 106 -3.26 6.23 -3.41
N LYS A 107 -4.37 6.59 -2.80
CA LYS A 107 -4.49 7.72 -1.86
C LYS A 107 -5.15 7.28 -0.58
N GLY A 108 -4.86 7.97 0.52
CA GLY A 108 -5.54 7.79 1.82
C GLY A 108 -4.61 7.51 2.97
N THR A 109 -3.37 7.02 2.72
CA THR A 109 -2.33 6.93 3.75
C THR A 109 -0.98 7.37 3.19
N ASP A 110 -0.11 7.85 4.05
CA ASP A 110 1.18 8.42 3.67
C ASP A 110 2.07 7.38 2.96
N ASP A 111 2.14 6.15 3.45
CA ASP A 111 2.95 5.09 2.85
C ASP A 111 2.45 4.69 1.46
N ASN A 112 1.14 4.64 1.24
CA ASN A 112 0.59 4.35 -0.08
C ASN A 112 0.84 5.47 -1.08
N GLU A 113 0.77 6.72 -0.65
CA GLU A 113 1.10 7.88 -1.48
C GLU A 113 2.60 7.95 -1.78
N LEU A 114 3.45 7.64 -0.80
CA LEU A 114 4.90 7.55 -0.92
C LEU A 114 5.30 6.47 -1.93
N MET A 115 4.70 5.27 -1.86
CA MET A 115 4.90 4.21 -2.86
C MET A 115 4.41 4.64 -4.25
N GLY A 116 3.30 5.38 -4.32
CA GLY A 116 2.78 5.96 -5.55
C GLY A 116 3.77 6.92 -6.22
N LYS A 117 4.42 7.76 -5.42
CA LYS A 117 5.48 8.67 -5.87
C LYS A 117 6.68 7.89 -6.44
N PHE A 118 7.19 6.90 -5.71
CA PHE A 118 8.29 6.05 -6.19
C PHE A 118 7.96 5.38 -7.53
N ARG A 119 6.76 4.77 -7.67
CA ARG A 119 6.31 4.15 -8.93
C ARG A 119 6.29 5.13 -10.08
N LYS A 120 5.78 6.34 -9.85
CA LYS A 120 5.68 7.38 -10.88
C LYS A 120 7.07 7.87 -11.34
N GLU A 121 7.97 8.08 -10.39
CA GLU A 121 9.35 8.52 -10.67
C GLU A 121 10.14 7.46 -11.43
N THR A 122 9.89 6.17 -11.18
CA THR A 122 10.59 5.04 -11.81
C THR A 122 9.86 4.42 -13.00
N ALA A 123 8.71 4.97 -13.42
CA ALA A 123 7.84 4.36 -14.43
C ALA A 123 8.53 4.06 -15.76
N VAL A 124 9.48 4.90 -16.16
CA VAL A 124 10.26 4.78 -17.41
C VAL A 124 11.72 4.37 -17.17
N ALA A 125 12.13 4.15 -15.93
CA ALA A 125 13.49 3.80 -15.58
C ALA A 125 13.83 2.36 -16.00
N SER A 126 15.07 2.14 -16.39
CA SER A 126 15.61 0.80 -16.66
C SER A 126 15.81 0.02 -15.35
N PRO A 127 15.86 -1.33 -15.37
CA PRO A 127 16.05 -2.11 -14.15
C PRO A 127 17.25 -1.69 -13.29
N PRO A 128 18.44 -1.38 -13.83
CA PRO A 128 19.55 -0.88 -13.00
C PRO A 128 19.30 0.50 -12.39
N GLU A 129 18.54 1.37 -13.08
CA GLU A 129 18.15 2.68 -12.55
C GLU A 129 17.15 2.52 -11.41
N ILE A 130 16.15 1.63 -11.53
CA ILE A 130 15.20 1.33 -10.46
C ILE A 130 15.93 0.87 -9.19
N VAL A 131 16.93 -0.01 -9.31
CA VAL A 131 17.75 -0.46 -8.16
C VAL A 131 18.45 0.71 -7.49
N LYS A 132 19.07 1.61 -8.28
CA LYS A 132 19.74 2.80 -7.77
C LYS A 132 18.75 3.74 -7.05
N ASP A 133 17.59 3.96 -7.65
CA ASP A 133 16.55 4.83 -7.09
C ASP A 133 15.95 4.19 -5.83
N ALA A 134 15.79 2.87 -5.78
CA ALA A 134 15.37 2.14 -4.58
C ALA A 134 16.37 2.30 -3.42
N ILE A 135 17.67 2.17 -3.68
CA ILE A 135 18.72 2.41 -2.65
C ILE A 135 18.64 3.84 -2.12
N LYS A 136 18.46 4.82 -3.01
CA LYS A 136 18.32 6.22 -2.61
C LYS A 136 17.08 6.42 -1.76
N PHE A 137 15.94 5.90 -2.21
CA PHE A 137 14.66 5.98 -1.51
C PHE A 137 14.75 5.38 -0.11
N VAL A 138 15.29 4.16 0.02
CA VAL A 138 15.44 3.47 1.32
C VAL A 138 16.24 4.31 2.30
N LYS A 139 17.33 4.95 1.86
CA LYS A 139 18.15 5.85 2.70
C LYS A 139 17.41 7.10 3.15
N GLU A 140 16.47 7.59 2.35
CA GLU A 140 15.69 8.80 2.65
C GLU A 140 14.44 8.50 3.51
N HIS A 141 14.01 7.23 3.60
CA HIS A 141 12.77 6.80 4.24
C HIS A 141 12.92 5.51 5.04
N LEU A 142 13.94 5.46 5.92
CA LEU A 142 14.24 4.26 6.74
C LEU A 142 13.09 3.87 7.68
N ASP A 143 12.24 4.83 8.05
CA ASP A 143 11.09 4.67 8.94
C ASP A 143 9.81 4.17 8.25
N SER A 144 9.82 4.08 6.91
CA SER A 144 8.64 3.66 6.13
C SER A 144 8.66 2.16 5.78
N PRO A 145 7.52 1.44 5.90
CA PRO A 145 7.39 0.06 5.44
C PRO A 145 7.58 -0.08 3.92
N VAL A 146 7.43 1.01 3.16
CA VAL A 146 7.76 1.05 1.73
C VAL A 146 9.23 0.69 1.50
N SER A 147 10.13 1.17 2.36
CA SER A 147 11.56 0.87 2.27
C SER A 147 11.86 -0.62 2.46
N VAL A 148 11.15 -1.28 3.38
CA VAL A 148 11.25 -2.74 3.59
C VAL A 148 10.83 -3.48 2.32
N TYR A 149 9.66 -3.14 1.77
CA TYR A 149 9.15 -3.72 0.53
C TYR A 149 10.09 -3.51 -0.67
N LEU A 150 10.63 -2.29 -0.83
CA LEU A 150 11.55 -1.99 -1.94
C LEU A 150 12.88 -2.72 -1.80
N THR A 151 13.37 -2.89 -0.57
CA THR A 151 14.60 -3.66 -0.28
C THR A 151 14.41 -5.11 -0.71
N GLU A 152 13.33 -5.76 -0.30
CA GLU A 152 13.03 -7.12 -0.74
C GLU A 152 12.87 -7.20 -2.26
N ARG A 153 12.04 -6.33 -2.82
CA ARG A 153 11.63 -6.39 -4.21
C ARG A 153 12.75 -6.13 -5.20
N TYR A 154 13.61 -5.14 -4.91
CA TYR A 154 14.59 -4.65 -5.88
C TYR A 154 16.05 -4.84 -5.48
N LEU A 155 16.36 -4.94 -4.18
CA LEU A 155 17.75 -5.05 -3.74
C LEU A 155 18.16 -6.50 -3.50
N ILE A 156 17.41 -7.25 -2.71
CA ILE A 156 17.72 -8.66 -2.39
C ILE A 156 17.60 -9.52 -3.66
N ASN A 157 16.57 -9.29 -4.46
CA ASN A 157 16.30 -10.06 -5.68
C ASN A 157 17.11 -9.63 -6.91
N ASP A 158 18.00 -8.62 -6.79
CA ASP A 158 18.87 -8.24 -7.88
C ASP A 158 20.01 -9.27 -8.05
N LYS A 159 20.27 -9.70 -9.27
CA LYS A 159 21.39 -10.62 -9.62
C LYS A 159 22.77 -10.08 -9.25
N LYS A 160 22.90 -8.75 -9.11
CA LYS A 160 24.13 -8.03 -8.76
C LYS A 160 24.07 -7.45 -7.35
N ALA A 161 23.24 -8.04 -6.47
CA ALA A 161 23.01 -7.55 -5.11
C ALA A 161 24.32 -7.33 -4.35
N ASN A 162 24.45 -6.16 -3.76
CA ASN A 162 25.53 -5.87 -2.80
C ASN A 162 25.02 -6.21 -1.39
N TYR A 163 25.13 -7.47 -0.99
CA TYR A 163 24.61 -7.95 0.28
C TYR A 163 25.17 -7.24 1.51
N LYS A 164 26.41 -6.71 1.44
CA LYS A 164 26.95 -5.92 2.54
C LYS A 164 26.18 -4.61 2.71
N GLN A 165 25.95 -3.90 1.62
CA GLN A 165 25.16 -2.66 1.63
C GLN A 165 23.69 -2.90 2.05
N ILE A 166 23.11 -4.01 1.60
CA ILE A 166 21.74 -4.40 1.95
C ILE A 166 21.64 -4.67 3.45
N ALA A 167 22.59 -5.41 4.04
CA ALA A 167 22.63 -5.69 5.47
C ALA A 167 22.76 -4.39 6.30
N GLU A 168 23.60 -3.44 5.87
CA GLU A 168 23.70 -2.13 6.50
C GLU A 168 22.36 -1.37 6.48
N LEU A 169 21.66 -1.37 5.34
CA LEU A 169 20.34 -0.73 5.22
C LEU A 169 19.27 -1.42 6.09
N ILE A 170 19.30 -2.75 6.18
CA ILE A 170 18.38 -3.51 7.05
C ILE A 170 18.60 -3.15 8.52
N GLU A 171 19.86 -3.09 8.98
CA GLU A 171 20.20 -2.70 10.34
C GLU A 171 19.73 -1.26 10.65
N GLU A 172 19.89 -0.32 9.69
CA GLU A 172 19.39 1.04 9.83
C GLU A 172 17.85 1.06 9.92
N MET A 173 17.14 0.30 9.08
CA MET A 173 15.67 0.18 9.12
C MET A 173 15.17 -0.47 10.42
N GLU A 174 15.87 -1.49 10.96
CA GLU A 174 15.52 -2.11 12.25
C GLU A 174 15.57 -1.12 13.40
N ASN A 175 16.52 -0.19 13.39
CA ASN A 175 16.61 0.86 14.40
C ASN A 175 15.45 1.86 14.32
N GLU A 176 15.01 2.22 13.11
CA GLU A 176 13.91 3.18 12.90
C GLU A 176 12.53 2.51 13.02
N GLN A 177 12.43 1.21 12.70
CA GLN A 177 11.19 0.44 12.67
C GLN A 177 11.23 -0.82 13.56
N PRO A 178 11.53 -0.73 14.85
CA PRO A 178 11.80 -1.91 15.71
C PRO A 178 10.58 -2.84 15.89
N LYS A 179 9.40 -2.43 15.45
CA LYS A 179 8.16 -3.22 15.53
C LYS A 179 7.65 -3.69 14.15
N ASN A 180 8.40 -3.43 13.09
CA ASN A 180 8.01 -3.87 11.76
C ASN A 180 8.35 -5.36 11.58
N GLY A 181 7.30 -6.21 11.62
CA GLY A 181 7.45 -7.66 11.47
C GLY A 181 8.01 -8.08 10.10
N SER A 182 7.86 -7.26 9.06
CA SER A 182 8.36 -7.57 7.71
C SER A 182 9.88 -7.60 7.64
N LEU A 183 10.57 -6.84 8.50
CA LEU A 183 12.05 -6.84 8.58
C LEU A 183 12.63 -8.20 8.96
N ALA A 184 11.92 -8.99 9.77
CA ALA A 184 12.35 -10.32 10.16
C ALA A 184 12.39 -11.33 8.99
N HIS A 185 11.84 -10.98 7.84
CA HIS A 185 11.80 -11.81 6.64
C HIS A 185 12.85 -11.42 5.58
N LEU A 186 13.58 -10.31 5.77
CA LEU A 186 14.69 -9.87 4.92
C LEU A 186 15.99 -10.55 5.30
#